data_6759ba73364ad4072755958ba3632f75
#
_entry.id   6759ba73364ad4072755958ba3632f75
#
_cell.length_a   1.000
_cell.length_b   1.000
_cell.length_c   1.000
_cell.angle_alpha   90.00
_cell.angle_beta   90.00
_cell.angle_gamma   90.00
#
_symmetry.space_group_name_H-M   'P 1'
#
loop_
_entity.id
_entity.type
_entity.pdbx_description
1 polymer ?
#
loop_
_entity_poly.entity_id
_entity_poly.type
_entity_poly.pdbx_seq_one_letter_code
_entity_poly.pdbx_strand_id
1 'polypeptide(L)'
;MSEHRIEVLRYAQRFGITPQLAALMKILHESEPLALNENIQDAMMAFARKQEKPKRLVDMGIYRLRKVLSFYDIKIHRIENFGAYLSEEDKKRITHALTEVRLQSA
;
A
#
# COMPACT_ATOMS: atom_id res chain seq x y z
N MET A 1 -19.43 -7.02 -2.88
CA MET A 1 -18.05 -6.63 -2.53
C MET A 1 -17.98 -5.10 -2.43
N SER A 2 -17.34 -4.57 -1.42
CA SER A 2 -17.24 -3.13 -1.25
C SER A 2 -16.32 -2.51 -2.30
N GLU A 3 -16.59 -1.24 -2.63
CA GLU A 3 -15.76 -0.46 -3.55
C GLU A 3 -14.30 -0.40 -3.08
N HIS A 4 -14.10 -0.25 -1.77
CA HIS A 4 -12.77 -0.24 -1.18
C HIS A 4 -11.98 -1.54 -1.50
N ARG A 5 -12.62 -2.70 -1.37
CA ARG A 5 -12.00 -3.99 -1.68
C ARG A 5 -11.63 -4.11 -3.14
N ILE A 6 -12.51 -3.63 -4.02
CA ILE A 6 -12.25 -3.64 -5.46
C ILE A 6 -11.03 -2.79 -5.78
N GLU A 7 -10.90 -1.62 -5.17
CA GLU A 7 -9.74 -0.75 -5.37
C GLU A 7 -8.45 -1.37 -4.85
N VAL A 8 -8.49 -2.00 -3.67
CA VAL A 8 -7.33 -2.71 -3.13
C VAL A 8 -6.87 -3.80 -4.11
N LEU A 9 -7.80 -4.55 -4.68
CA LEU A 9 -7.48 -5.62 -5.63
C LEU A 9 -6.86 -5.07 -6.92
N ARG A 10 -7.20 -3.85 -7.32
CA ARG A 10 -6.55 -3.19 -8.47
C ARG A 10 -5.06 -2.96 -8.20
N TYR A 11 -4.71 -2.46 -7.01
CA TYR A 11 -3.32 -2.30 -6.62
C TYR A 11 -2.61 -3.66 -6.59
N ALA A 12 -3.25 -4.67 -6.00
CA ALA A 12 -2.68 -6.01 -5.90
C ALA A 12 -2.36 -6.58 -7.28
N GLN A 13 -3.27 -6.46 -8.21
CA GLN A 13 -3.12 -6.97 -9.57
C GLN A 13 -2.02 -6.24 -10.34
N ARG A 14 -2.04 -4.90 -10.28
CA ARG A 14 -1.07 -4.10 -11.03
C ARG A 14 0.37 -4.32 -10.58
N PHE A 15 0.59 -4.45 -9.28
CA PHE A 15 1.94 -4.55 -8.72
C PHE A 15 2.34 -5.98 -8.36
N GLY A 16 1.46 -6.96 -8.60
CA GLY A 16 1.74 -8.36 -8.32
C GLY A 16 1.99 -8.64 -6.84
N ILE A 17 1.20 -8.03 -5.97
CA ILE A 17 1.36 -8.14 -4.51
C ILE A 17 0.09 -8.71 -3.87
N THR A 18 0.22 -9.17 -2.63
CA THR A 18 -0.93 -9.69 -1.88
C THR A 18 -1.94 -8.58 -1.59
N PRO A 19 -3.22 -8.91 -1.36
CA PRO A 19 -4.21 -7.91 -0.97
C PRO A 19 -3.80 -7.13 0.29
N GLN A 20 -3.14 -7.78 1.23
CA GLN A 20 -2.67 -7.12 2.45
C GLN A 20 -1.62 -6.04 2.15
N LEU A 21 -0.64 -6.34 1.30
CA LEU A 21 0.34 -5.35 0.87
C LEU A 21 -0.28 -4.27 -0.01
N ALA A 22 -1.28 -4.64 -0.80
CA ALA A 22 -2.02 -3.68 -1.62
C ALA A 22 -2.81 -2.69 -0.74
N ALA A 23 -3.39 -3.16 0.36
CA ALA A 23 -4.07 -2.28 1.32
C ALA A 23 -3.11 -1.29 1.95
N LEU A 24 -1.89 -1.74 2.31
CA LEU A 24 -0.82 -0.86 2.78
C LEU A 24 -0.47 0.19 1.72
N MET A 25 -0.26 -0.25 0.48
CA MET A 25 0.09 0.64 -0.61
C MET A 25 -1.00 1.69 -0.86
N LYS A 26 -2.25 1.27 -0.86
CA LYS A 26 -3.39 2.17 -1.07
C LYS A 26 -3.45 3.26 0.00
N ILE A 27 -3.30 2.91 1.28
CA ILE A 27 -3.35 3.90 2.35
C ILE A 27 -2.17 4.88 2.28
N LEU A 28 -0.99 4.41 1.90
CA LEU A 28 0.16 5.29 1.69
C LEU A 28 -0.08 6.24 0.52
N HIS A 29 -0.69 5.74 -0.56
CA HIS A 29 -0.97 6.52 -1.75
C HIS A 29 -2.01 7.62 -1.51
N GLU A 30 -3.03 7.33 -0.71
CA GLU A 30 -4.16 8.24 -0.50
C GLU A 30 -4.02 9.18 0.69
N SER A 31 -3.12 8.89 1.62
CA SER A 31 -3.01 9.67 2.87
C SER A 31 -2.20 10.95 2.71
N GLU A 32 -2.69 12.02 3.32
CA GLU A 32 -2.06 13.33 3.33
C GLU A 32 -2.03 13.87 4.77
N PRO A 33 -0.92 14.35 5.28
CA PRO A 33 0.44 14.36 4.71
C PRO A 33 1.15 13.01 4.86
N LEU A 34 0.63 12.14 5.72
CA LEU A 34 1.20 10.82 5.96
C LEU A 34 0.11 9.87 6.47
N ALA A 35 0.39 8.57 6.44
CA ALA A 35 -0.47 7.55 7.01
C ALA A 35 0.02 7.23 8.43
N LEU A 36 -0.86 7.31 9.43
CA LEU A 36 -0.53 6.96 10.81
C LEU A 36 -0.42 5.45 10.96
N ASN A 37 0.47 4.99 11.84
CA ASN A 37 0.67 3.56 12.09
C ASN A 37 -0.64 2.81 12.39
N GLU A 38 -1.52 3.40 13.22
CA GLU A 38 -2.79 2.76 13.55
C GLU A 38 -3.70 2.60 12.33
N ASN A 39 -3.69 3.57 11.42
CA ASN A 39 -4.49 3.49 10.20
C ASN A 39 -3.92 2.47 9.22
N ILE A 40 -2.60 2.38 9.14
CA ILE A 40 -1.93 1.35 8.34
C ILE A 40 -2.27 -0.03 8.89
N GLN A 41 -2.21 -0.18 10.20
CA GLN A 41 -2.53 -1.43 10.87
C GLN A 41 -3.97 -1.86 10.57
N ASP A 42 -4.93 -0.94 10.70
CA ASP A 42 -6.33 -1.23 10.43
C ASP A 42 -6.55 -1.66 8.98
N ALA A 43 -5.93 -0.96 8.04
CA ALA A 43 -6.03 -1.28 6.61
C ALA A 43 -5.51 -2.68 6.32
N MET A 44 -4.37 -3.04 6.90
CA MET A 44 -3.75 -4.35 6.69
C MET A 44 -4.51 -5.46 7.41
N MET A 45 -5.05 -5.18 8.60
CA MET A 45 -5.80 -6.18 9.38
C MET A 45 -7.07 -6.62 8.69
N ALA A 46 -7.64 -5.80 7.82
CA ALA A 46 -8.81 -6.18 7.03
C ALA A 46 -8.54 -7.39 6.12
N PHE A 47 -7.27 -7.64 5.81
CA PHE A 47 -6.84 -8.76 4.96
C PHE A 47 -5.92 -9.74 5.70
N ALA A 48 -5.84 -9.64 7.02
CA ALA A 48 -4.97 -10.47 7.82
C ALA A 48 -5.56 -11.86 8.09
N ARG A 49 -4.66 -12.80 8.32
CA ARG A 49 -5.04 -14.11 8.83
C ARG A 49 -5.27 -14.02 10.34
N LYS A 50 -6.07 -14.94 10.87
CA LYS A 50 -6.56 -14.94 12.26
C LYS A 50 -5.51 -14.78 13.37
N GLN A 51 -4.25 -15.08 13.14
CA GLN A 51 -3.23 -15.11 14.19
C GLN A 51 -2.11 -14.08 14.01
N GLU A 52 -2.25 -13.14 13.11
CA GLU A 52 -1.23 -12.13 12.88
C GLU A 52 -1.26 -11.05 13.97
N LYS A 53 -0.09 -10.73 14.51
CA LYS A 53 0.05 -9.67 15.51
C LYS A 53 0.09 -8.31 14.83
N PRO A 54 -0.82 -7.37 15.19
CA PRO A 54 -0.95 -6.09 14.47
C PRO A 54 0.33 -5.28 14.36
N LYS A 55 1.09 -5.15 15.44
CA LYS A 55 2.31 -4.35 15.43
C LYS A 55 3.37 -4.91 14.48
N ARG A 56 3.55 -6.22 14.49
CA ARG A 56 4.52 -6.90 13.63
C ARG A 56 4.09 -6.85 12.17
N LEU A 57 2.78 -6.84 11.95
CA LEU A 57 2.20 -6.79 10.61
C LEU A 57 2.62 -5.54 9.84
N VAL A 58 2.57 -4.38 10.49
CA VAL A 58 2.95 -3.10 9.86
C VAL A 58 4.43 -3.11 9.49
N ASP A 59 5.30 -3.51 10.41
CA ASP A 59 6.75 -3.54 10.17
C ASP A 59 7.12 -4.48 9.03
N MET A 60 6.56 -5.69 9.05
CA MET A 60 6.81 -6.68 8.00
C MET A 60 6.22 -6.25 6.67
N GLY A 61 5.04 -5.64 6.70
CA GLY A 61 4.39 -5.13 5.49
C GLY A 61 5.23 -4.07 4.80
N ILE A 62 5.71 -3.09 5.56
CA ILE A 62 6.56 -2.02 5.02
C ILE A 62 7.85 -2.60 4.45
N TYR A 63 8.47 -3.54 5.16
CA TYR A 63 9.68 -4.21 4.68
C TYR A 63 9.45 -4.91 3.34
N ARG A 64 8.38 -5.68 3.24
CA ARG A 64 8.05 -6.42 2.01
C ARG A 64 7.67 -5.49 0.86
N LEU A 65 6.86 -4.48 1.16
CA LEU A 65 6.44 -3.53 0.13
C LEU A 65 7.63 -2.72 -0.41
N ARG A 66 8.58 -2.35 0.44
CA ARG A 66 9.80 -1.67 0.01
C ARG A 66 10.55 -2.46 -1.05
N LYS A 67 10.63 -3.77 -0.88
CA LYS A 67 11.31 -4.62 -1.87
C LYS A 67 10.63 -4.57 -3.23
N VAL A 68 9.31 -4.64 -3.24
CA VAL A 68 8.54 -4.57 -4.49
C VAL A 68 8.68 -3.20 -5.12
N LEU A 69 8.48 -2.14 -4.35
CA LEU A 69 8.48 -0.78 -4.86
C LEU A 69 9.85 -0.31 -5.33
N SER A 70 10.94 -0.95 -4.87
CA SER A 70 12.28 -0.63 -5.36
C SER A 70 12.41 -0.86 -6.86
N PHE A 71 11.65 -1.80 -7.43
CA PHE A 71 11.63 -2.04 -8.87
C PHE A 71 10.96 -0.91 -9.66
N TYR A 72 10.24 -0.05 -9.00
CA TYR A 72 9.50 1.06 -9.61
C TYR A 72 10.08 2.42 -9.22
N ASP A 73 11.23 2.44 -8.53
CA ASP A 73 11.85 3.66 -8.01
C ASP A 73 10.93 4.44 -7.06
N ILE A 74 10.12 3.73 -6.30
CA ILE A 74 9.22 4.30 -5.31
C ILE A 74 9.76 4.02 -3.91
N LYS A 75 9.83 5.04 -3.08
CA LYS A 75 10.41 4.97 -1.76
C LYS A 75 9.37 5.20 -0.66
N ILE A 76 9.33 4.31 0.33
CA ILE A 76 8.50 4.51 1.51
C ILE A 76 9.35 5.21 2.58
N HIS A 77 8.89 6.38 3.01
CA HIS A 77 9.52 7.13 4.10
C HIS A 77 8.82 6.77 5.39
N ARG A 78 9.58 6.31 6.38
CA ARG A 78 9.02 5.95 7.67
C ARG A 78 9.39 6.97 8.73
N ILE A 79 8.37 7.41 9.49
CA ILE A 79 8.57 8.21 10.68
C ILE A 79 8.38 7.25 11.86
N GLU A 80 9.49 6.91 12.52
CA GLU A 80 9.51 5.90 13.58
C GLU A 80 8.47 6.19 14.65
N ASN A 81 7.73 5.16 15.05
CA ASN A 81 6.67 5.22 16.07
C ASN A 81 5.48 6.12 15.72
N PHE A 82 5.37 6.58 14.47
CA PHE A 82 4.32 7.51 14.09
C PHE A 82 3.56 7.08 12.83
N GLY A 83 4.25 6.94 11.72
CA GLY A 83 3.61 6.59 10.45
C GLY A 83 4.58 6.47 9.30
N ALA A 84 4.04 6.55 8.09
CA ALA A 84 4.82 6.46 6.87
C ALA A 84 4.18 7.30 5.78
N TYR A 85 4.96 7.67 4.77
CA TYR A 85 4.45 8.46 3.65
C TYR A 85 5.24 8.20 2.37
N LEU A 86 4.63 8.60 1.26
CA LEU A 86 5.26 8.62 -0.06
C LEU A 86 5.41 10.08 -0.49
N SER A 87 6.45 10.36 -1.28
CA SER A 87 6.58 11.68 -1.88
C SER A 87 5.46 11.91 -2.90
N GLU A 88 5.16 13.18 -3.19
CA GLU A 88 4.16 13.52 -4.21
C GLU A 88 4.52 12.94 -5.58
N GLU A 89 5.81 12.95 -5.90
CA GLU A 89 6.29 12.36 -7.15
C GLU A 89 6.04 10.87 -7.21
N ASP A 90 6.29 10.15 -6.12
CA ASP A 90 6.04 8.70 -6.05
C ASP A 90 4.55 8.38 -6.10
N LYS A 91 3.72 9.22 -5.49
CA LYS A 91 2.26 9.07 -5.59
C LYS A 91 1.80 9.20 -7.04
N LYS A 92 2.38 10.12 -7.80
CA LYS A 92 2.08 10.29 -9.23
C LYS A 92 2.50 9.06 -10.03
N ARG A 93 3.63 8.44 -9.69
CA ARG A 93 4.08 7.21 -10.33
C ARG A 93 3.09 6.08 -10.12
N ILE A 94 2.55 5.95 -8.92
CA ILE A 94 1.53 4.94 -8.61
C ILE A 94 0.26 5.23 -9.41
N THR A 95 -0.19 6.47 -9.41
CA THR A 95 -1.38 6.88 -10.17
C THR A 95 -1.22 6.54 -11.65
N HIS A 96 -0.07 6.87 -12.22
CA HIS A 96 0.24 6.58 -13.61
C HIS A 96 0.22 5.06 -13.89
N ALA A 97 0.82 4.28 -13.02
CA ALA A 97 0.86 2.82 -13.18
C ALA A 97 -0.54 2.21 -13.15
N LEU A 98 -1.41 2.68 -12.26
CA LEU A 98 -2.79 2.21 -12.17
C LEU A 98 -3.59 2.61 -13.41
N THR A 99 -3.34 3.79 -13.95
CA THR A 99 -3.99 4.28 -15.17
C THR A 99 -3.55 3.48 -16.39
N GLU A 100 -2.27 3.12 -16.48
CA GLU A 100 -1.72 2.30 -17.56
C GLU A 100 -2.43 0.95 -17.67
N VAL A 101 -2.64 0.28 -16.53
CA VAL A 101 -3.38 -1.00 -16.52
C VAL A 101 -4.76 -0.82 -17.11
N ARG A 102 -5.43 0.29 -16.78
CA ARG A 102 -6.76 0.59 -17.27
C ARG A 102 -6.78 0.77 -18.79
N LEU A 103 -5.77 1.45 -19.33
CA LEU A 103 -5.66 1.68 -20.78
C LEU A 103 -5.35 0.38 -21.53
N GLN A 104 -4.53 -0.48 -20.95
CA GLN A 104 -4.17 -1.76 -21.54
C GLN A 104 -5.33 -2.75 -21.53
N SER A 105 -6.26 -2.63 -20.60
CA SER A 105 -7.43 -3.51 -20.52
C SER A 105 -8.56 -3.08 -21.45
N ALA A 106 -8.48 -1.90 -21.98
CA ALA A 106 -9.47 -1.40 -22.93
C ALA A 106 -9.13 -1.85 -24.39
#